data_3d5fa9ac186d03b267ee45ed11e90741
#
_entry.id   3d5fa9ac186d03b267ee45ed11e90741
#
_cell.length_a   1.000
_cell.length_b   1.000
_cell.length_c   1.000
_cell.angle_alpha   90.00
_cell.angle_beta   90.00
_cell.angle_gamma   90.00
#
_symmetry.space_group_name_H-M   'P 1'
#
loop_
_entity.id
_entity.type
_entity.pdbx_description
1 polymer ?
#
loop_
_entity_poly.entity_id
_entity_poly.type
_entity_poly.pdbx_seq_one_letter_code
_entity_poly.pdbx_strand_id
1 'polypeptide(L)'
;MTTISLSEAKDRLSKLVKETAETTEPFMISVHGRREVVVISTEEYAGLMETIEILRDQKLVRKIQAGLQEAKKGQLVDFDSIKQDV
;
A
#
# COMPACT_ATOMS: atom_id res chain seq x y z
N MET A 1 12.62 4.71 0.74
CA MET A 1 11.72 4.96 -0.36
C MET A 1 11.89 6.40 -0.85
N THR A 2 12.02 6.56 -2.13
CA THR A 2 12.25 7.88 -2.72
C THR A 2 10.96 8.68 -2.78
N THR A 3 11.05 9.98 -2.53
CA THR A 3 9.92 10.87 -2.65
C THR A 3 10.15 11.82 -3.82
N ILE A 4 9.17 11.93 -4.69
CA ILE A 4 9.26 12.75 -5.91
C ILE A 4 8.03 13.65 -5.93
N SER A 5 8.22 14.91 -6.33
CA SER A 5 7.09 15.82 -6.45
C SER A 5 6.19 15.39 -7.62
N LEU A 6 4.92 15.74 -7.54
CA LEU A 6 3.99 15.44 -8.61
C LEU A 6 4.44 16.04 -9.94
N SER A 7 4.95 17.24 -9.88
CA SER A 7 5.44 17.94 -11.07
C SER A 7 6.56 17.15 -11.75
N GLU A 8 7.49 16.68 -10.96
CA GLU A 8 8.61 15.89 -11.48
C GLU A 8 8.14 14.53 -11.95
N ALA A 9 7.20 13.93 -11.22
CA ALA A 9 6.67 12.62 -11.61
C ALA A 9 5.96 12.70 -12.95
N LYS A 10 5.23 13.79 -13.20
CA LYS A 10 4.56 13.96 -14.48
C LYS A 10 5.55 14.00 -15.64
N ASP A 11 6.66 14.68 -15.45
CA ASP A 11 7.65 14.81 -16.50
C ASP A 11 8.39 13.50 -16.79
N ARG A 12 8.51 12.65 -15.78
CA ARG A 12 9.34 11.46 -15.87
C ARG A 12 8.57 10.18 -15.61
N LEU A 13 7.27 10.22 -15.79
CA LEU A 13 6.42 9.10 -15.38
C LEU A 13 6.78 7.79 -16.08
N SER A 14 6.99 7.84 -17.38
CA SER A 14 7.34 6.62 -18.13
C SER A 14 8.59 5.97 -17.59
N LYS A 15 9.60 6.77 -17.30
CA LYS A 15 10.86 6.26 -16.80
C LYS A 15 10.69 5.71 -15.39
N LEU A 16 9.95 6.44 -14.55
CA LEU A 16 9.72 6.02 -13.17
C LEU A 16 8.94 4.71 -13.11
N VAL A 17 7.93 4.59 -13.95
CA VAL A 17 7.13 3.36 -13.98
C VAL A 17 7.99 2.19 -14.43
N LYS A 18 8.81 2.40 -15.43
CA LYS A 18 9.69 1.35 -15.92
C LYS A 18 10.67 0.89 -14.84
N GLU A 19 11.27 1.85 -14.15
CA GLU A 19 12.23 1.53 -13.09
C GLU A 19 11.56 0.76 -11.96
N THR A 20 10.38 1.20 -11.56
CA THR A 20 9.65 0.53 -10.49
C THR A 20 9.27 -0.88 -10.90
N ALA A 21 8.85 -1.07 -12.14
CA ALA A 21 8.49 -2.40 -12.62
C ALA A 21 9.69 -3.34 -12.65
N GLU A 22 10.87 -2.82 -12.94
CA GLU A 22 12.07 -3.65 -13.04
C GLU A 22 12.71 -3.95 -11.70
N THR A 23 12.73 -2.97 -10.81
CA THR A 23 13.43 -3.11 -9.53
C THR A 23 12.51 -3.48 -8.39
N THR A 24 11.21 -3.37 -8.58
CA THR A 24 10.18 -3.54 -7.56
C THR A 24 10.35 -2.57 -6.38
N GLU A 25 11.11 -1.49 -6.58
CA GLU A 25 11.30 -0.48 -5.56
C GLU A 25 10.22 0.59 -5.68
N PRO A 26 9.40 0.77 -4.64
CA PRO A 26 8.34 1.78 -4.71
C PRO A 26 8.88 3.19 -4.55
N PHE A 27 8.08 4.16 -4.96
CA PHE A 27 8.38 5.55 -4.68
C PHE A 27 7.11 6.28 -4.29
N MET A 28 7.30 7.41 -3.63
CA MET A 28 6.17 8.23 -3.19
C MET A 28 6.07 9.48 -4.03
N ILE A 29 4.85 9.94 -4.25
CA ILE A 29 4.60 11.20 -4.93
C ILE A 29 4.06 12.18 -3.92
N SER A 30 4.70 13.34 -3.82
CA SER A 30 4.26 14.40 -2.93
C SER A 30 3.51 15.45 -3.73
N VAL A 31 2.50 16.02 -3.09
CA VAL A 31 1.71 17.11 -3.65
C VAL A 31 1.76 18.22 -2.64
N HIS A 32 2.26 19.39 -3.05
CA HIS A 32 2.42 20.54 -2.16
C HIS A 32 3.18 20.17 -0.88
N GLY A 33 4.25 19.41 -1.05
CA GLY A 33 5.09 19.01 0.07
C GLY A 33 4.57 17.89 0.94
N ARG A 34 3.39 17.35 0.62
CA ARG A 34 2.78 16.27 1.39
C ARG A 34 2.87 14.99 0.58
N ARG A 35 3.25 13.90 1.24
CA ARG A 35 3.31 12.60 0.59
C ARG A 35 1.90 12.04 0.48
N GLU A 36 1.39 12.02 -0.73
CA GLU A 36 0.00 11.69 -0.96
C GLU A 36 -0.22 10.29 -1.52
N VAL A 37 0.70 9.78 -2.34
CA VAL A 37 0.50 8.47 -2.95
C VAL A 37 1.79 7.69 -2.98
N VAL A 38 1.66 6.38 -3.08
CA VAL A 38 2.78 5.46 -3.27
C VAL A 38 2.55 4.74 -4.58
N VAL A 39 3.60 4.64 -5.38
CA VAL A 39 3.57 3.88 -6.62
C VAL A 39 4.39 2.61 -6.41
N ILE A 40 3.78 1.47 -6.60
CA ILE A 40 4.44 0.18 -6.44
C ILE A 40 4.19 -0.69 -7.65
N SER A 41 5.07 -1.66 -7.88
CA SER A 41 4.88 -2.59 -8.97
C SER A 41 3.72 -3.53 -8.65
N THR A 42 3.12 -4.10 -9.69
CA THR A 42 2.06 -5.08 -9.49
C THR A 42 2.59 -6.31 -8.76
N GLU A 43 3.84 -6.65 -8.98
CA GLU A 43 4.47 -7.77 -8.30
C GLU A 43 4.56 -7.51 -6.80
N GLU A 44 5.00 -6.31 -6.42
CA GLU A 44 5.09 -5.93 -5.02
C GLU A 44 3.69 -5.88 -4.40
N TYR A 45 2.74 -5.32 -5.12
CA TYR A 45 1.37 -5.25 -4.64
C TYR A 45 0.80 -6.65 -4.39
N ALA A 46 1.02 -7.55 -5.35
CA ALA A 46 0.54 -8.93 -5.20
C ALA A 46 1.15 -9.60 -3.98
N GLY A 47 2.45 -9.37 -3.75
CA GLY A 47 3.12 -9.91 -2.60
C GLY A 47 2.53 -9.40 -1.29
N LEU A 48 2.23 -8.11 -1.23
CA LEU A 48 1.60 -7.53 -0.06
C LEU A 48 0.23 -8.12 0.19
N MET A 49 -0.54 -8.31 -0.87
CA MET A 49 -1.88 -8.90 -0.74
C MET A 49 -1.81 -10.33 -0.27
N GLU A 50 -0.84 -11.10 -0.76
CA GLU A 50 -0.64 -12.45 -0.29
C GLU A 50 -0.29 -12.50 1.18
N THR A 51 0.57 -11.59 1.61
CA THR A 51 0.97 -11.52 3.00
C THR A 51 -0.24 -11.21 3.88
N ILE A 52 -1.07 -10.29 3.45
CA ILE A 52 -2.30 -9.96 4.19
C ILE A 52 -3.21 -11.17 4.27
N GLU A 53 -3.34 -11.92 3.19
CA GLU A 53 -4.16 -13.13 3.18
C GLU A 53 -3.65 -14.17 4.16
N ILE A 54 -2.35 -14.36 4.21
CA ILE A 54 -1.73 -15.29 5.15
C ILE A 54 -2.01 -14.85 6.58
N LEU A 55 -1.90 -13.56 6.85
CA LEU A 55 -2.16 -13.03 8.18
C LEU A 55 -3.63 -13.12 8.57
N ARG A 56 -4.51 -13.22 7.61
CA ARG A 56 -5.94 -13.40 7.87
C ARG A 56 -6.31 -14.83 8.17
N ASP A 57 -5.35 -15.72 7.99
CA ASP A 57 -5.65 -17.13 8.09
C ASP A 57 -5.61 -17.61 9.52
N GLN A 58 -6.67 -18.30 9.91
CA GLN A 58 -6.71 -19.21 11.02
C GLN A 58 -6.34 -18.68 12.40
N LYS A 59 -5.41 -19.40 13.01
CA LYS A 59 -5.03 -19.15 14.40
C LYS A 59 -4.45 -17.79 14.62
N LEU A 60 -3.63 -17.36 13.67
CA LEU A 60 -2.98 -16.07 13.79
C LEU A 60 -4.02 -14.96 13.77
N VAL A 61 -4.97 -15.06 12.85
CA VAL A 61 -6.04 -14.08 12.77
C VAL A 61 -6.85 -14.06 14.07
N ARG A 62 -7.14 -15.23 14.61
CA ARG A 62 -7.89 -15.29 15.86
C ARG A 62 -7.19 -14.59 16.99
N LYS A 63 -5.89 -14.78 17.11
CA LYS A 63 -5.13 -14.13 18.14
C LYS A 63 -5.14 -12.62 17.96
N ILE A 64 -4.96 -12.18 16.75
CA ILE A 64 -4.96 -10.76 16.46
C ILE A 64 -6.32 -10.17 16.71
N GLN A 65 -7.37 -10.85 16.29
CA GLN A 65 -8.72 -10.37 16.53
C GLN A 65 -9.05 -10.28 18.00
N ALA A 66 -8.62 -11.24 18.79
CA ALA A 66 -8.84 -11.18 20.21
C ALA A 66 -8.21 -9.94 20.84
N GLY A 67 -7.01 -9.59 20.36
CA GLY A 67 -6.33 -8.41 20.87
C GLY A 67 -6.84 -7.11 20.30
N LEU A 68 -7.31 -7.12 19.04
CA LEU A 68 -7.72 -5.92 18.35
C LEU A 68 -9.21 -5.64 18.38
N GLN A 69 -9.98 -6.67 18.69
CA GLN A 69 -11.43 -6.62 18.55
C GLN A 69 -12.06 -5.42 19.22
N GLU A 70 -11.60 -5.09 20.39
CA GLU A 70 -12.18 -4.01 21.15
C GLU A 70 -11.72 -2.64 20.68
N ALA A 71 -10.45 -2.53 20.35
CA ALA A 71 -9.84 -1.25 20.07
C ALA A 71 -9.75 -0.91 18.59
N LYS A 72 -9.66 -1.90 17.74
CA LYS A 72 -9.34 -1.71 16.34
C LYS A 72 -10.42 -2.12 15.36
N LYS A 73 -11.55 -2.44 15.86
CA LYS A 73 -12.66 -2.88 15.04
C LYS A 73 -12.99 -1.88 13.94
N GLY A 74 -13.03 -0.61 14.29
CA GLY A 74 -13.31 0.42 13.32
C GLY A 74 -12.29 0.51 12.22
N GLN A 75 -11.05 0.31 12.57
CA GLN A 75 -9.98 0.37 11.58
C GLN A 75 -10.09 -0.74 10.55
N LEU A 76 -10.50 -1.91 10.97
CA LEU A 76 -10.70 -3.02 10.04
C LEU A 76 -11.82 -2.72 9.07
N VAL A 77 -12.89 -2.13 9.56
CA VAL A 77 -14.01 -1.73 8.71
C VAL A 77 -13.56 -0.67 7.73
N ASP A 78 -12.82 0.31 8.21
CA ASP A 78 -12.32 1.38 7.36
C ASP A 78 -11.42 0.85 6.26
N PHE A 79 -10.60 -0.12 6.59
CA PHE A 79 -9.73 -0.73 5.59
C PHE A 79 -10.54 -1.41 4.49
N ASP A 80 -11.58 -2.10 4.86
CA ASP A 80 -12.47 -2.76 3.90
C ASP A 80 -13.18 -1.73 3.03
N SER A 81 -13.58 -0.61 3.61
CA SER A 81 -14.20 0.46 2.85
C SER A 81 -13.26 1.02 1.80
N ILE A 82 -12.02 1.25 2.16
CA ILE A 82 -11.02 1.75 1.23
C ILE A 82 -10.84 0.75 0.09
N LYS A 83 -10.83 -0.51 0.41
CA LYS A 83 -10.67 -1.56 -0.57
C LYS A 83 -11.81 -1.60 -1.56
N GLN A 84 -13.00 -1.35 -1.08
CA GLN A 84 -14.20 -1.35 -1.92
C GLN A 84 -14.25 -0.14 -2.84
N ASP A 85 -13.72 0.97 -2.41
CA ASP A 85 -13.72 2.19 -3.18
C ASP A 85 -12.75 2.13 -4.36
N VAL A 86 -11.80 1.26 -4.31
CA VAL A 86 -10.87 1.06 -5.40
C VAL A 86 -11.42 0.08 -6.40
#